data_2715b5a3f2514ffd42f708879e091cb0
#
_entry.id   2715b5a3f2514ffd42f708879e091cb0
#
_cell.length_a   1.000
_cell.length_b   1.000
_cell.length_c   1.000
_cell.angle_alpha   90.00
_cell.angle_beta   90.00
_cell.angle_gamma   90.00
#
_symmetry.space_group_name_H-M   'P 1'
#
loop_
_entity.id
_entity.type
_entity.pdbx_description
1 polymer ?
#
loop_
_entity_poly.entity_id
_entity_poly.type
_entity_poly.pdbx_seq_one_letter_code
_entity_poly.pdbx_strand_id
1 'polypeptide(L)'
;HYVPDQKDIYMYVAVASAQTKSYDEALSMLETGLNYVEENDAGTKSFFYGQMGDVYHSAGDKEKSYEMYEKALSYNASNIPVLNNYSYFLAMEGQDLDKAERMSAQTVKAEPDNATYLDTYAWIFFKQGNYSLARIYLQNALDKTKEPSAELFEHYGDILFMLGEVDEAVTYWQKALEAGSESAELLQKKIKNKKYIEK
;
A
#
# COMPACT_ATOMS: atom_id res chain seq x y z
N HIS A 1 -23.84 9.50 23.62
CA HIS A 1 -23.89 10.11 22.27
C HIS A 1 -22.50 10.67 21.96
N TYR A 2 -21.79 10.03 21.04
CA TYR A 2 -20.56 10.60 20.47
C TYR A 2 -20.97 11.73 19.54
N VAL A 3 -20.50 12.95 19.80
CA VAL A 3 -20.62 14.07 18.89
C VAL A 3 -19.24 14.18 18.21
N PRO A 4 -19.14 13.96 16.89
CA PRO A 4 -17.88 14.06 16.19
C PRO A 4 -17.30 15.47 16.32
N ASP A 5 -16.02 15.58 16.56
CA ASP A 5 -15.29 16.85 16.46
C ASP A 5 -15.30 17.36 15.03
N GLN A 6 -15.14 18.67 14.82
CA GLN A 6 -15.18 19.24 13.45
C GLN A 6 -14.11 18.62 12.56
N LYS A 7 -12.88 18.42 13.07
CA LYS A 7 -11.83 17.74 12.31
C LYS A 7 -12.23 16.35 11.85
N ASP A 8 -12.95 15.58 12.68
CA ASP A 8 -13.42 14.23 12.34
C ASP A 8 -14.45 14.27 11.20
N ILE A 9 -15.36 15.27 11.21
CA ILE A 9 -16.36 15.44 10.16
C ILE A 9 -15.67 15.71 8.81
N TYR A 10 -14.70 16.62 8.77
CA TYR A 10 -13.94 16.91 7.55
C TYR A 10 -13.17 15.68 7.07
N MET A 11 -12.59 14.91 7.98
CA MET A 11 -11.91 13.65 7.64
C MET A 11 -12.86 12.65 7.00
N TYR A 12 -14.05 12.43 7.59
CA TYR A 12 -15.03 11.49 7.03
C TYR A 12 -15.52 11.92 5.64
N VAL A 13 -15.78 13.23 5.45
CA VAL A 13 -16.16 13.75 4.14
C VAL A 13 -15.03 13.56 3.13
N ALA A 14 -13.78 13.84 3.51
CA ALA A 14 -12.63 13.67 2.64
C ALA A 14 -12.44 12.21 2.19
N VAL A 15 -12.56 11.25 3.12
CA VAL A 15 -12.47 9.82 2.78
C VAL A 15 -13.60 9.41 1.81
N ALA A 16 -14.84 9.88 2.05
CA ALA A 16 -15.96 9.59 1.17
C ALA A 16 -15.77 10.20 -0.23
N SER A 17 -15.28 11.45 -0.31
CA SER A 17 -14.99 12.13 -1.58
C SER A 17 -13.86 11.43 -2.34
N ALA A 18 -12.81 10.96 -1.65
CA ALA A 18 -11.74 10.19 -2.26
C ALA A 18 -12.23 8.86 -2.86
N GLN A 19 -13.12 8.15 -2.15
CA GLN A 19 -13.72 6.90 -2.65
C GLN A 19 -14.57 7.11 -3.91
N THR A 20 -15.21 8.29 -4.06
CA THR A 20 -15.94 8.67 -5.28
C THR A 20 -15.06 9.35 -6.32
N LYS A 21 -13.73 9.34 -6.13
CA LYS A 21 -12.72 9.99 -6.99
C LYS A 21 -12.87 11.51 -7.11
N SER A 22 -13.56 12.15 -6.16
CA SER A 22 -13.66 13.62 -6.04
C SER A 22 -12.43 14.16 -5.30
N TYR A 23 -11.25 14.02 -5.92
CA TYR A 23 -9.96 14.25 -5.25
C TYR A 23 -9.76 15.70 -4.79
N ASP A 24 -10.17 16.69 -5.59
CA ASP A 24 -10.06 18.10 -5.22
C ASP A 24 -10.91 18.43 -3.99
N GLU A 25 -12.12 17.86 -3.92
CA GLU A 25 -13.00 18.01 -2.75
C GLU A 25 -12.37 17.32 -1.53
N ALA A 26 -11.83 16.11 -1.67
CA ALA A 26 -11.18 15.39 -0.59
C ALA A 26 -10.01 16.20 -0.02
N LEU A 27 -9.14 16.75 -0.88
CA LEU A 27 -8.02 17.60 -0.46
C LEU A 27 -8.50 18.87 0.25
N SER A 28 -9.50 19.57 -0.29
CA SER A 28 -10.08 20.76 0.33
C SER A 28 -10.66 20.47 1.72
N MET A 29 -11.29 19.31 1.91
CA MET A 29 -11.81 18.89 3.21
C MET A 29 -10.66 18.58 4.19
N LEU A 30 -9.60 17.91 3.74
CA LEU A 30 -8.42 17.64 4.58
C LEU A 30 -7.71 18.93 5.00
N GLU A 31 -7.53 19.87 4.08
CA GLU A 31 -6.94 21.19 4.39
C GLU A 31 -7.80 21.97 5.39
N THR A 32 -9.12 21.96 5.19
CA THR A 32 -10.05 22.61 6.11
C THR A 32 -10.02 21.98 7.49
N GLY A 33 -10.03 20.63 7.53
CA GLY A 33 -9.97 19.86 8.77
C GLY A 33 -8.72 20.14 9.61
N LEU A 34 -7.57 20.35 8.95
CA LEU A 34 -6.32 20.72 9.61
C LEU A 34 -6.40 22.02 10.43
N ASN A 35 -7.27 22.98 10.04
CA ASN A 35 -7.46 24.21 10.78
C ASN A 35 -8.13 23.99 12.16
N TYR A 36 -8.73 22.83 12.37
CA TYR A 36 -9.35 22.42 13.63
C TYR A 36 -8.46 21.49 14.46
N VAL A 37 -7.25 21.18 13.97
CA VAL A 37 -6.28 20.36 14.70
C VAL A 37 -5.44 21.27 15.58
N GLU A 38 -5.33 20.94 16.87
CA GLU A 38 -4.50 21.69 17.81
C GLU A 38 -3.03 21.72 17.37
N GLU A 39 -2.34 22.81 17.70
CA GLU A 39 -0.96 23.04 17.24
C GLU A 39 0.01 21.96 17.70
N ASN A 40 -0.21 21.41 18.89
CA ASN A 40 0.60 20.37 19.52
C ASN A 40 0.15 18.94 19.21
N ASP A 41 -0.96 18.75 18.49
CA ASP A 41 -1.45 17.41 18.11
C ASP A 41 -0.74 16.88 16.85
N ALA A 42 0.53 16.50 17.04
CA ALA A 42 1.37 15.96 15.98
C ALA A 42 0.79 14.64 15.39
N GLY A 43 0.13 13.81 16.19
CA GLY A 43 -0.46 12.56 15.75
C GLY A 43 -1.57 12.80 14.73
N THR A 44 -2.53 13.68 15.03
CA THR A 44 -3.61 14.02 14.11
C THR A 44 -3.08 14.73 12.86
N LYS A 45 -2.11 15.67 13.00
CA LYS A 45 -1.47 16.28 11.82
C LYS A 45 -0.84 15.26 10.90
N SER A 46 -0.07 14.31 11.46
CA SER A 46 0.52 13.21 10.70
C SER A 46 -0.53 12.40 9.95
N PHE A 47 -1.66 12.11 10.59
CA PHE A 47 -2.74 11.38 9.96
C PHE A 47 -3.35 12.14 8.78
N PHE A 48 -3.65 13.44 8.94
CA PHE A 48 -4.19 14.27 7.86
C PHE A 48 -3.25 14.36 6.66
N TYR A 49 -1.95 14.62 6.89
CA TYR A 49 -0.97 14.65 5.81
C TYR A 49 -0.79 13.28 5.15
N GLY A 50 -0.89 12.18 5.89
CA GLY A 50 -0.91 10.84 5.33
C GLY A 50 -2.07 10.64 4.38
N GLN A 51 -3.28 11.03 4.78
CA GLN A 51 -4.47 10.96 3.92
C GLN A 51 -4.35 11.85 2.67
N MET A 52 -3.74 13.05 2.79
CA MET A 52 -3.44 13.87 1.61
C MET A 52 -2.48 13.14 0.65
N GLY A 53 -1.48 12.46 1.18
CA GLY A 53 -0.56 11.64 0.40
C GLY A 53 -1.30 10.55 -0.41
N ASP A 54 -2.21 9.83 0.25
CA ASP A 54 -3.04 8.79 -0.40
C ASP A 54 -3.93 9.39 -1.51
N VAL A 55 -4.55 10.55 -1.25
CA VAL A 55 -5.42 11.23 -2.23
C VAL A 55 -4.61 11.74 -3.42
N TYR A 56 -3.46 12.39 -3.21
CA TYR A 56 -2.58 12.83 -4.30
C TYR A 56 -2.09 11.67 -5.14
N HIS A 57 -1.72 10.55 -4.51
CA HIS A 57 -1.32 9.34 -5.23
C HIS A 57 -2.46 8.83 -6.13
N SER A 58 -3.68 8.73 -5.58
CA SER A 58 -4.88 8.29 -6.31
C SER A 58 -5.26 9.25 -7.44
N ALA A 59 -4.96 10.54 -7.29
CA ALA A 59 -5.14 11.56 -8.32
C ALA A 59 -4.04 11.54 -9.41
N GLY A 60 -2.96 10.75 -9.20
CA GLY A 60 -1.83 10.64 -10.12
C GLY A 60 -0.73 11.68 -9.90
N ASP A 61 -0.82 12.53 -8.87
CA ASP A 61 0.20 13.51 -8.50
C ASP A 61 1.18 12.91 -7.49
N LYS A 62 2.12 12.13 -8.01
CA LYS A 62 3.08 11.37 -7.20
C LYS A 62 4.04 12.27 -6.42
N GLU A 63 4.46 13.39 -6.99
CA GLU A 63 5.38 14.32 -6.35
C GLU A 63 4.76 14.91 -5.08
N LYS A 64 3.52 15.40 -5.18
CA LYS A 64 2.80 15.89 -4.01
C LYS A 64 2.45 14.79 -3.01
N SER A 65 2.14 13.59 -3.49
CA SER A 65 1.93 12.44 -2.61
C SER A 65 3.14 12.22 -1.69
N TYR A 66 4.33 12.16 -2.27
CA TYR A 66 5.56 11.95 -1.50
C TYR A 66 5.88 13.13 -0.58
N GLU A 67 5.65 14.36 -1.02
CA GLU A 67 5.77 15.54 -0.15
C GLU A 67 4.86 15.44 1.08
N MET A 68 3.61 15.01 0.90
CA MET A 68 2.66 14.86 2.01
C MET A 68 3.04 13.71 2.95
N TYR A 69 3.55 12.60 2.42
CA TYR A 69 4.07 11.52 3.27
C TYR A 69 5.29 11.95 4.10
N GLU A 70 6.25 12.66 3.49
CA GLU A 70 7.38 13.22 4.23
C GLU A 70 6.91 14.17 5.35
N LYS A 71 5.93 15.00 5.03
CA LYS A 71 5.35 15.91 6.01
C LYS A 71 4.62 15.17 7.13
N ALA A 72 3.88 14.12 6.82
CA ALA A 72 3.27 13.24 7.80
C ALA A 72 4.32 12.63 8.74
N LEU A 73 5.40 12.09 8.18
CA LEU A 73 6.48 11.47 8.96
C LEU A 73 7.31 12.49 9.75
N SER A 74 7.35 13.75 9.34
CA SER A 74 7.97 14.83 10.13
C SER A 74 7.20 15.12 11.43
N TYR A 75 5.88 14.93 11.45
CA TYR A 75 5.05 15.03 12.66
C TYR A 75 5.06 13.76 13.49
N ASN A 76 5.02 12.60 12.85
CA ASN A 76 5.08 11.30 13.52
C ASN A 76 5.85 10.28 12.68
N ALA A 77 7.14 10.13 12.98
CA ALA A 77 8.05 9.22 12.28
C ALA A 77 7.66 7.73 12.38
N SER A 78 6.74 7.39 13.28
CA SER A 78 6.24 6.03 13.50
C SER A 78 4.78 5.86 13.05
N ASN A 79 4.30 6.69 12.12
CA ASN A 79 2.98 6.53 11.52
C ASN A 79 3.00 5.29 10.61
N ILE A 80 2.60 4.14 11.16
CA ILE A 80 2.69 2.83 10.50
C ILE A 80 1.95 2.78 9.15
N PRO A 81 0.67 3.24 9.04
CA PRO A 81 -0.01 3.32 7.75
C PRO A 81 0.76 4.13 6.69
N VAL A 82 1.28 5.30 7.07
CA VAL A 82 2.05 6.15 6.15
C VAL A 82 3.35 5.46 5.73
N LEU A 83 4.09 4.86 6.67
CA LEU A 83 5.31 4.10 6.36
C LEU A 83 5.01 2.98 5.36
N ASN A 84 3.90 2.25 5.53
CA ASN A 84 3.51 1.20 4.61
C ASN A 84 3.17 1.74 3.22
N ASN A 85 2.24 2.70 3.13
CA ASN A 85 1.76 3.20 1.85
C ASN A 85 2.88 3.84 1.04
N TYR A 86 3.71 4.66 1.71
CA TYR A 86 4.86 5.30 1.06
C TYR A 86 5.87 4.27 0.56
N SER A 87 6.23 3.28 1.37
CA SER A 87 7.17 2.23 0.95
C SER A 87 6.62 1.38 -0.19
N TYR A 88 5.32 1.06 -0.18
CA TYR A 88 4.65 0.35 -1.26
C TYR A 88 4.72 1.12 -2.58
N PHE A 89 4.38 2.41 -2.58
CA PHE A 89 4.40 3.21 -3.80
C PHE A 89 5.81 3.42 -4.35
N LEU A 90 6.82 3.62 -3.49
CA LEU A 90 8.21 3.64 -3.92
C LEU A 90 8.61 2.31 -4.59
N ALA A 91 8.21 1.18 -4.01
CA ALA A 91 8.49 -0.13 -4.56
C ALA A 91 7.80 -0.37 -5.91
N MET A 92 6.51 0.03 -6.03
CA MET A 92 5.77 -0.08 -7.29
C MET A 92 6.47 0.67 -8.43
N GLU A 93 7.09 1.79 -8.14
CA GLU A 93 7.80 2.62 -9.12
C GLU A 93 9.29 2.26 -9.27
N GLY A 94 9.79 1.33 -8.46
CA GLY A 94 11.20 0.97 -8.45
C GLY A 94 12.12 2.11 -7.98
N GLN A 95 11.58 3.05 -7.17
CA GLN A 95 12.31 4.22 -6.68
C GLN A 95 12.74 4.01 -5.23
N ASP A 96 13.94 4.47 -4.91
CA ASP A 96 14.51 4.49 -3.54
C ASP A 96 14.17 3.24 -2.70
N LEU A 97 14.44 2.05 -3.27
CA LEU A 97 14.09 0.76 -2.67
C LEU A 97 14.75 0.56 -1.29
N ASP A 98 15.91 1.16 -1.06
CA ASP A 98 16.56 1.11 0.26
C ASP A 98 15.78 1.89 1.32
N LYS A 99 15.17 3.01 0.95
CA LYS A 99 14.29 3.77 1.84
C LYS A 99 12.99 3.00 2.08
N ALA A 100 12.40 2.47 1.01
CA ALA A 100 11.19 1.64 1.10
C ALA A 100 11.41 0.45 2.05
N GLU A 101 12.54 -0.25 1.95
CA GLU A 101 12.88 -1.36 2.82
C GLU A 101 12.97 -0.93 4.30
N ARG A 102 13.69 0.17 4.59
CA ARG A 102 13.81 0.67 5.97
C ARG A 102 12.48 1.06 6.59
N MET A 103 11.57 1.66 5.82
CA MET A 103 10.23 2.02 6.28
C MET A 103 9.35 0.79 6.50
N SER A 104 9.31 -0.11 5.52
CA SER A 104 8.51 -1.33 5.61
C SER A 104 9.01 -2.30 6.69
N ALA A 105 10.31 -2.34 6.97
CA ALA A 105 10.85 -3.09 8.11
C ALA A 105 10.27 -2.61 9.46
N GLN A 106 9.98 -1.30 9.60
CA GLN A 106 9.34 -0.77 10.81
C GLN A 106 7.89 -1.22 10.91
N THR A 107 7.17 -1.30 9.80
CA THR A 107 5.76 -1.77 9.81
C THR A 107 5.66 -3.23 10.19
N VAL A 108 6.50 -4.10 9.62
CA VAL A 108 6.55 -5.52 9.98
C VAL A 108 7.02 -5.73 11.41
N LYS A 109 7.94 -4.90 11.92
CA LYS A 109 8.36 -4.97 13.33
C LYS A 109 7.24 -4.58 14.28
N ALA A 110 6.41 -3.58 13.92
CA ALA A 110 5.30 -3.11 14.74
C ALA A 110 4.15 -4.12 14.74
N GLU A 111 3.81 -4.69 13.58
CA GLU A 111 2.71 -5.62 13.39
C GLU A 111 3.16 -6.84 12.57
N PRO A 112 3.86 -7.80 13.20
CA PRO A 112 4.50 -8.92 12.49
C PRO A 112 3.53 -9.93 11.87
N ASP A 113 2.27 -9.88 12.26
CA ASP A 113 1.19 -10.75 11.76
C ASP A 113 0.26 -10.05 10.77
N ASN A 114 0.55 -8.81 10.41
CA ASN A 114 -0.25 -8.06 9.44
C ASN A 114 0.13 -8.46 8.01
N ALA A 115 -0.78 -9.18 7.34
CA ALA A 115 -0.55 -9.71 6.00
C ALA A 115 -0.25 -8.62 4.97
N THR A 116 -0.89 -7.43 5.08
CA THR A 116 -0.64 -6.32 4.17
C THR A 116 0.78 -5.77 4.30
N TYR A 117 1.29 -5.66 5.53
CA TYR A 117 2.65 -5.16 5.75
C TYR A 117 3.71 -6.18 5.33
N LEU A 118 3.43 -7.46 5.55
CA LEU A 118 4.28 -8.55 5.07
C LEU A 118 4.33 -8.60 3.54
N ASP A 119 3.20 -8.37 2.85
CA ASP A 119 3.12 -8.30 1.40
C ASP A 119 3.95 -7.12 0.85
N THR A 120 3.74 -5.93 1.39
CA THR A 120 4.54 -4.74 1.00
C THR A 120 6.04 -5.01 1.15
N TYR A 121 6.45 -5.61 2.27
CA TYR A 121 7.86 -5.92 2.53
C TYR A 121 8.40 -6.97 1.56
N ALA A 122 7.61 -8.00 1.26
CA ALA A 122 7.95 -9.02 0.26
C ALA A 122 8.08 -8.40 -1.14
N TRP A 123 7.17 -7.48 -1.51
CA TRP A 123 7.20 -6.82 -2.80
C TRP A 123 8.43 -5.95 -3.00
N ILE A 124 8.90 -5.27 -1.94
CA ILE A 124 10.17 -4.53 -1.97
C ILE A 124 11.34 -5.47 -2.28
N PHE A 125 11.44 -6.63 -1.63
CA PHE A 125 12.47 -7.61 -1.93
C PHE A 125 12.35 -8.16 -3.36
N PHE A 126 11.14 -8.35 -3.85
CA PHE A 126 10.90 -8.71 -5.24
C PHE A 126 11.49 -7.67 -6.20
N LYS A 127 11.23 -6.39 -5.98
CA LYS A 127 11.74 -5.28 -6.81
C LYS A 127 13.26 -5.13 -6.69
N GLN A 128 13.86 -5.52 -5.57
CA GLN A 128 15.32 -5.61 -5.37
C GLN A 128 15.94 -6.86 -6.04
N GLY A 129 15.13 -7.78 -6.60
CA GLY A 129 15.59 -9.03 -7.18
C GLY A 129 15.90 -10.14 -6.14
N ASN A 130 15.58 -9.92 -4.87
CA ASN A 130 15.77 -10.91 -3.81
C ASN A 130 14.53 -11.80 -3.66
N TYR A 131 14.28 -12.62 -4.69
CA TYR A 131 13.06 -13.43 -4.79
C TYR A 131 12.94 -14.48 -3.68
N SER A 132 14.06 -15.00 -3.18
CA SER A 132 14.04 -15.96 -2.08
C SER A 132 13.52 -15.35 -0.79
N LEU A 133 13.94 -14.12 -0.47
CA LEU A 133 13.48 -13.41 0.71
C LEU A 133 12.03 -12.93 0.53
N ALA A 134 11.68 -12.45 -0.67
CA ALA A 134 10.31 -12.11 -1.05
C ALA A 134 9.35 -13.29 -0.79
N ARG A 135 9.72 -14.51 -1.21
CA ARG A 135 8.94 -15.72 -0.96
C ARG A 135 8.67 -15.97 0.52
N ILE A 136 9.70 -15.82 1.37
CA ILE A 136 9.55 -16.07 2.82
C ILE A 136 8.51 -15.14 3.43
N TYR A 137 8.60 -13.84 3.15
CA TYR A 137 7.66 -12.86 3.70
C TYR A 137 6.26 -13.01 3.13
N LEU A 138 6.13 -13.30 1.83
CA LEU A 138 4.82 -13.43 1.22
C LEU A 138 4.12 -14.75 1.63
N GLN A 139 4.86 -15.84 1.78
CA GLN A 139 4.31 -17.07 2.35
C GLN A 139 3.79 -16.81 3.77
N ASN A 140 4.56 -16.08 4.58
CA ASN A 140 4.11 -15.69 5.93
C ASN A 140 2.82 -14.83 5.86
N ALA A 141 2.70 -13.90 4.91
CA ALA A 141 1.47 -13.13 4.71
C ALA A 141 0.27 -14.04 4.39
N LEU A 142 0.44 -15.02 3.50
CA LEU A 142 -0.58 -16.01 3.17
C LEU A 142 -1.00 -16.86 4.38
N ASP A 143 -0.05 -17.22 5.24
CA ASP A 143 -0.31 -18.02 6.44
C ASP A 143 -1.05 -17.24 7.54
N LYS A 144 -0.97 -15.89 7.53
CA LYS A 144 -1.59 -15.00 8.52
C LYS A 144 -2.99 -14.55 8.16
N THR A 145 -3.43 -14.72 6.92
CA THR A 145 -4.78 -14.33 6.50
C THR A 145 -5.65 -15.54 6.13
N LYS A 146 -6.92 -15.49 6.54
CA LYS A 146 -7.93 -16.50 6.16
C LYS A 146 -8.49 -16.26 4.75
N GLU A 147 -8.49 -15.01 4.33
CA GLU A 147 -9.04 -14.55 3.05
C GLU A 147 -7.97 -13.74 2.32
N PRO A 148 -7.02 -14.41 1.62
CA PRO A 148 -6.01 -13.71 0.86
C PRO A 148 -6.62 -12.87 -0.26
N SER A 149 -6.11 -11.64 -0.43
CA SER A 149 -6.52 -10.76 -1.52
C SER A 149 -6.06 -11.29 -2.88
N ALA A 150 -6.70 -10.82 -3.94
CA ALA A 150 -6.26 -11.10 -5.30
C ALA A 150 -4.82 -10.63 -5.55
N GLU A 151 -4.44 -9.48 -4.98
CA GLU A 151 -3.10 -8.91 -5.09
C GLU A 151 -2.05 -9.81 -4.41
N LEU A 152 -2.35 -10.31 -3.22
CA LEU A 152 -1.46 -11.22 -2.48
C LEU A 152 -1.18 -12.51 -3.29
N PHE A 153 -2.21 -13.08 -3.93
CA PHE A 153 -2.04 -14.22 -4.82
C PHE A 153 -1.24 -13.87 -6.08
N GLU A 154 -1.47 -12.70 -6.67
CA GLU A 154 -0.73 -12.24 -7.86
C GLU A 154 0.75 -12.07 -7.55
N HIS A 155 1.09 -11.35 -6.46
CA HIS A 155 2.47 -11.15 -6.02
C HIS A 155 3.18 -12.49 -5.75
N TYR A 156 2.49 -13.44 -5.11
CA TYR A 156 3.11 -14.74 -4.85
C TYR A 156 3.35 -15.53 -6.14
N GLY A 157 2.43 -15.48 -7.10
CA GLY A 157 2.63 -16.06 -8.42
C GLY A 157 3.81 -15.45 -9.16
N ASP A 158 3.97 -14.13 -9.08
CA ASP A 158 5.10 -13.42 -9.69
C ASP A 158 6.45 -13.84 -9.07
N ILE A 159 6.50 -13.96 -7.75
CA ILE A 159 7.69 -14.44 -7.03
C ILE A 159 8.04 -15.88 -7.42
N LEU A 160 7.07 -16.79 -7.44
CA LEU A 160 7.27 -18.19 -7.82
C LEU A 160 7.80 -18.29 -9.26
N PHE A 161 7.26 -17.49 -10.19
CA PHE A 161 7.78 -17.43 -11.55
C PHE A 161 9.26 -17.04 -11.60
N MET A 162 9.64 -16.02 -10.88
CA MET A 162 11.03 -15.55 -10.83
C MET A 162 11.99 -16.59 -10.19
N LEU A 163 11.45 -17.47 -9.36
CA LEU A 163 12.18 -18.62 -8.80
C LEU A 163 12.21 -19.85 -9.73
N GLY A 164 11.54 -19.78 -10.89
CA GLY A 164 11.47 -20.88 -11.86
C GLY A 164 10.35 -21.89 -11.62
N GLU A 165 9.49 -21.66 -10.65
CA GLU A 165 8.36 -22.54 -10.27
C GLU A 165 7.10 -22.18 -11.10
N VAL A 166 7.22 -22.32 -12.43
CA VAL A 166 6.25 -21.78 -13.41
C VAL A 166 4.83 -22.35 -13.26
N ASP A 167 4.69 -23.65 -13.05
CA ASP A 167 3.36 -24.29 -12.95
C ASP A 167 2.65 -23.88 -11.65
N GLU A 168 3.40 -23.67 -10.58
CA GLU A 168 2.86 -23.17 -9.31
C GLU A 168 2.50 -21.69 -9.43
N ALA A 169 3.32 -20.88 -10.11
CA ALA A 169 3.01 -19.48 -10.43
C ALA A 169 1.67 -19.36 -11.17
N VAL A 170 1.44 -20.19 -12.19
CA VAL A 170 0.16 -20.22 -12.92
C VAL A 170 -1.01 -20.54 -11.98
N THR A 171 -0.83 -21.46 -11.04
CA THR A 171 -1.87 -21.80 -10.05
C THR A 171 -2.23 -20.59 -9.19
N TYR A 172 -1.25 -19.82 -8.73
CA TYR A 172 -1.49 -18.62 -7.92
C TYR A 172 -2.08 -17.47 -8.73
N TRP A 173 -1.68 -17.27 -9.98
CA TRP A 173 -2.34 -16.31 -10.87
C TRP A 173 -3.81 -16.67 -11.15
N GLN A 174 -4.16 -17.97 -11.22
CA GLN A 174 -5.54 -18.40 -11.32
C GLN A 174 -6.34 -18.07 -10.06
N LYS A 175 -5.77 -18.32 -8.87
CA LYS A 175 -6.38 -17.91 -7.59
C LYS A 175 -6.61 -16.39 -7.52
N ALA A 176 -5.67 -15.58 -8.04
CA ALA A 176 -5.84 -14.13 -8.12
C ALA A 176 -7.03 -13.74 -9.01
N LEU A 177 -7.22 -14.41 -10.16
CA LEU A 177 -8.39 -14.18 -11.02
C LEU A 177 -9.71 -14.57 -10.31
N GLU A 178 -9.73 -15.71 -9.64
CA GLU A 178 -10.90 -16.20 -8.90
C GLU A 178 -11.26 -15.27 -7.74
N ALA A 179 -10.25 -14.63 -7.12
CA ALA A 179 -10.42 -13.63 -6.07
C ALA A 179 -10.83 -12.22 -6.59
N GLY A 180 -11.01 -12.07 -7.91
CA GLY A 180 -11.53 -10.82 -8.50
C GLY A 180 -10.49 -9.73 -8.73
N SER A 181 -9.28 -10.10 -9.17
CA SER A 181 -8.22 -9.15 -9.47
C SER A 181 -8.64 -8.07 -10.47
N GLU A 182 -8.31 -6.81 -10.18
CA GLU A 182 -8.46 -5.70 -11.12
C GLU A 182 -7.55 -5.83 -12.35
N SER A 183 -6.48 -6.63 -12.25
CA SER A 183 -5.52 -6.93 -13.32
C SER A 183 -5.91 -8.17 -14.16
N ALA A 184 -7.20 -8.51 -14.26
CA ALA A 184 -7.66 -9.75 -14.87
C ALA A 184 -7.10 -10.01 -16.27
N GLU A 185 -7.05 -9.00 -17.15
CA GLU A 185 -6.50 -9.15 -18.50
C GLU A 185 -4.99 -9.46 -18.49
N LEU A 186 -4.25 -8.84 -17.59
CA LEU A 186 -2.81 -9.08 -17.42
C LEU A 186 -2.56 -10.50 -16.91
N LEU A 187 -3.32 -10.93 -15.90
CA LEU A 187 -3.23 -12.28 -15.33
C LEU A 187 -3.55 -13.35 -16.37
N GLN A 188 -4.59 -13.14 -17.20
CA GLN A 188 -4.89 -14.06 -18.29
C GLN A 188 -3.74 -14.19 -19.28
N LYS A 189 -3.03 -13.08 -19.58
CA LYS A 189 -1.84 -13.10 -20.43
C LYS A 189 -0.68 -13.84 -19.76
N LYS A 190 -0.43 -13.58 -18.45
CA LYS A 190 0.59 -14.30 -17.66
C LYS A 190 0.34 -15.82 -17.71
N ILE A 191 -0.89 -16.25 -17.43
CA ILE A 191 -1.31 -17.65 -17.40
C ILE A 191 -1.16 -18.30 -18.79
N LYS A 192 -1.74 -17.67 -19.83
CA LYS A 192 -1.72 -18.21 -21.20
C LYS A 192 -0.30 -18.41 -21.73
N ASN A 193 0.58 -17.44 -21.45
CA ASN A 193 1.95 -17.45 -21.95
C ASN A 193 2.92 -18.15 -21.00
N LYS A 194 2.47 -18.55 -19.81
CA LYS A 194 3.30 -19.03 -18.70
C LYS A 194 4.52 -18.12 -18.48
N LYS A 195 4.28 -16.80 -18.43
CA LYS A 195 5.35 -15.78 -18.36
C LYS A 195 4.96 -14.60 -17.47
N TYR A 196 5.92 -14.12 -16.68
CA TYR A 196 5.78 -12.85 -15.96
C TYR A 196 5.66 -11.69 -16.95
N ILE A 197 4.73 -10.81 -16.69
CA ILE A 197 4.53 -9.56 -17.42
C ILE A 197 4.34 -8.48 -16.34
N GLU A 198 5.20 -7.46 -16.36
CA GLU A 198 5.13 -6.34 -15.42
C GLU A 198 3.88 -5.50 -15.69
N LYS A 199 3.32 -4.92 -14.60
CA LYS A 199 2.17 -4.00 -14.68
C LYS A 199 2.57 -2.69 -15.34
#